data_ff4775d8a11fdad7531746652c35cab9
#
_entry.id   ff4775d8a11fdad7531746652c35cab9
#
_cell.length_a   1.000
_cell.length_b   1.000
_cell.length_c   1.000
_cell.angle_alpha   90.00
_cell.angle_beta   90.00
_cell.angle_gamma   90.00
#
_symmetry.space_group_name_H-M   'P 1'
#
loop_
_entity.id
_entity.type
_entity.pdbx_description
1 polymer ?
#
loop_
_entity_poly.entity_id
_entity_poly.type
_entity_poly.pdbx_seq_one_letter_code
_entity_poly.pdbx_strand_id
1 'polypeptide(L)'
;MDDFKAILSIVCDSVAARLCRKGLFFKTVHLVVRNNKMKIRTMQTRLKENSDLSKEIFRQALLLFERNCDFSIPYRSIGVAVSDLSYSKESVQTDLFDTNPSYSLKQKKEELAIQEVRRRFGKDVIAPLRLYEDGNLSKVRNKNQTISERSKL
;
A
#
# COMPACT_ATOMS: atom_id res chain seq x y z
N MET A 1 8.83 -12.33 -9.35
CA MET A 1 7.60 -12.18 -8.54
C MET A 1 7.89 -11.47 -7.21
N ASP A 2 8.91 -11.89 -6.50
CA ASP A 2 9.23 -11.37 -5.16
C ASP A 2 9.65 -9.91 -5.16
N ASP A 3 10.43 -9.48 -6.15
CA ASP A 3 10.83 -8.07 -6.31
C ASP A 3 9.64 -7.16 -6.55
N PHE A 4 8.66 -7.63 -7.36
CA PHE A 4 7.42 -6.90 -7.57
C PHE A 4 6.64 -6.72 -6.26
N LYS A 5 6.49 -7.78 -5.47
CA LYS A 5 5.81 -7.73 -4.16
C LYS A 5 6.54 -6.80 -3.19
N ALA A 6 7.87 -6.81 -3.20
CA ALA A 6 8.67 -5.93 -2.36
C ALA A 6 8.48 -4.44 -2.72
N ILE A 7 8.52 -4.11 -4.02
CA ILE A 7 8.27 -2.75 -4.50
C ILE A 7 6.83 -2.32 -4.20
N LEU A 8 5.86 -3.19 -4.47
CA LEU A 8 4.45 -2.92 -4.19
C LEU A 8 4.22 -2.62 -2.71
N SER A 9 4.85 -3.39 -1.80
CA SER A 9 4.77 -3.16 -0.35
C SER A 9 5.24 -1.76 0.04
N ILE A 10 6.40 -1.30 -0.49
CA ILE A 10 6.90 0.05 -0.20
C ILE A 10 5.91 1.13 -0.62
N VAL A 11 5.35 0.98 -1.82
CA VAL A 11 4.39 1.96 -2.35
C VAL A 11 3.12 1.98 -1.50
N CYS A 12 2.59 0.81 -1.13
CA CYS A 12 1.42 0.68 -0.25
C CYS A 12 1.65 1.30 1.13
N ASP A 13 2.81 1.03 1.75
CA ASP A 13 3.20 1.63 3.03
C ASP A 13 3.26 3.15 2.96
N SER A 14 3.78 3.70 1.86
CA SER A 14 3.83 5.15 1.65
C SER A 14 2.44 5.77 1.55
N VAL A 15 1.48 5.09 0.92
CA VAL A 15 0.09 5.54 0.82
C VAL A 15 -0.60 5.45 2.19
N ALA A 16 -0.48 4.32 2.90
CA ALA A 16 -1.06 4.13 4.22
C ALA A 16 -0.53 5.14 5.25
N ALA A 17 0.77 5.44 5.23
CA ALA A 17 1.36 6.45 6.11
C ALA A 17 0.78 7.86 5.87
N ARG A 18 0.41 8.20 4.63
CA ARG A 18 -0.27 9.48 4.33
C ARG A 18 -1.71 9.49 4.82
N LEU A 19 -2.44 8.39 4.69
CA LEU A 19 -3.80 8.23 5.23
C LEU A 19 -3.80 8.35 6.75
N CYS A 20 -2.92 7.62 7.43
CA CYS A 20 -2.79 7.65 8.88
C CYS A 20 -2.51 9.06 9.42
N ARG A 21 -1.59 9.81 8.78
CA ARG A 21 -1.29 11.20 9.19
C ARG A 21 -2.48 12.15 9.06
N LYS A 22 -3.40 11.87 8.13
CA LYS A 22 -4.61 12.68 7.89
C LYS A 22 -5.85 12.13 8.60
N GLY A 23 -5.76 10.99 9.29
CA GLY A 23 -6.90 10.33 9.90
C GLY A 23 -7.95 9.86 8.88
N LEU A 24 -7.52 9.50 7.67
CA LEU A 24 -8.41 9.16 6.56
C LEU A 24 -8.48 7.64 6.35
N PHE A 25 -9.66 7.17 6.02
CA PHE A 25 -9.98 5.82 5.55
C PHE A 25 -10.26 5.86 4.06
N PHE A 26 -9.99 4.76 3.36
CA PHE A 26 -10.26 4.61 1.93
C PHE A 26 -11.22 3.45 1.66
N LYS A 27 -11.90 3.49 0.52
CA LYS A 27 -12.81 2.44 0.07
C LYS A 27 -12.44 1.88 -1.31
N THR A 28 -11.68 2.62 -2.12
CA THR A 28 -11.26 2.18 -3.45
C THR A 28 -9.75 2.21 -3.59
N VAL A 29 -9.20 1.13 -4.14
CA VAL A 29 -7.76 0.97 -4.45
C VAL A 29 -7.58 1.01 -5.96
N HIS A 30 -6.63 1.81 -6.42
CA HIS A 30 -6.23 1.92 -7.82
C HIS A 30 -4.81 1.39 -7.98
N LEU A 31 -4.61 0.59 -9.01
CA LEU A 31 -3.30 0.12 -9.44
C LEU A 31 -3.02 0.66 -10.84
N VAL A 32 -1.89 1.32 -11.00
CA VAL A 32 -1.40 1.82 -12.29
C VAL A 32 -0.09 1.12 -12.62
N VAL A 33 -0.04 0.47 -13.75
CA VAL A 33 1.17 -0.20 -14.25
C VAL A 33 1.55 0.37 -15.61
N ARG A 34 2.85 0.49 -15.86
CA ARG A 34 3.39 0.89 -17.15
C ARG A 34 4.39 -0.16 -17.61
N ASN A 35 4.21 -0.69 -18.82
CA ASN A 35 5.11 -1.66 -19.40
C ASN A 35 6.35 -0.99 -20.05
N ASN A 36 7.27 -1.81 -20.58
CA ASN A 36 8.46 -1.35 -21.28
C ASN A 36 8.15 -0.58 -22.56
N LYS A 37 6.99 -0.82 -23.21
CA LYS A 37 6.50 -0.10 -24.41
C LYS A 37 5.74 1.19 -24.04
N MET A 38 5.86 1.67 -22.80
CA MET A 38 5.21 2.88 -22.27
C MET A 38 3.66 2.83 -22.23
N LYS A 39 3.05 1.68 -22.50
CA LYS A 39 1.60 1.53 -22.36
C LYS A 39 1.23 1.52 -20.88
N ILE A 40 0.27 2.37 -20.54
CA ILE A 40 -0.28 2.49 -19.17
C ILE A 40 -1.56 1.68 -19.08
N ARG A 41 -1.72 0.96 -17.98
CA ARG A 41 -2.95 0.26 -17.61
C ARG A 41 -3.33 0.69 -16.20
N THR A 42 -4.55 1.15 -16.04
CA THR A 42 -5.14 1.51 -14.75
C THR A 42 -6.24 0.54 -14.41
N MET A 43 -6.23 0.03 -13.19
CA MET A 43 -7.20 -0.92 -12.67
C MET A 43 -7.63 -0.46 -11.28
N GLN A 44 -8.87 -0.78 -10.90
CA GLN A 44 -9.38 -0.41 -9.59
C GLN A 44 -10.28 -1.49 -9.01
N THR A 45 -10.38 -1.50 -7.70
CA THR A 45 -11.33 -2.33 -6.96
C THR A 45 -11.86 -1.57 -5.77
N ARG A 46 -13.14 -1.79 -5.46
CA ARG A 46 -13.80 -1.19 -4.31
C ARG A 46 -13.92 -2.21 -3.20
N LEU A 47 -13.57 -1.81 -1.97
CA LEU A 47 -13.72 -2.63 -0.78
C LEU A 47 -15.18 -2.61 -0.30
N LYS A 48 -15.56 -3.64 0.42
CA LYS A 48 -16.85 -3.68 1.13
C LYS A 48 -16.89 -2.65 2.26
N GLU A 49 -15.80 -2.54 3.01
CA GLU A 49 -15.63 -1.66 4.16
C GLU A 49 -14.48 -0.68 3.96
N ASN A 50 -14.57 0.47 4.64
CA ASN A 50 -13.48 1.44 4.68
C ASN A 50 -12.29 0.90 5.46
N SER A 51 -11.08 1.14 4.99
CA SER A 51 -9.84 0.70 5.63
C SER A 51 -8.80 1.82 5.65
N ASP A 52 -7.85 1.74 6.59
CA ASP A 52 -6.65 2.57 6.67
C ASP A 52 -5.37 1.71 6.61
N LEU A 53 -5.51 0.37 6.43
CA LEU A 53 -4.44 -0.61 6.55
C LEU A 53 -3.62 -0.74 5.26
N SER A 54 -2.29 -0.68 5.38
CA SER A 54 -1.34 -0.93 4.29
C SER A 54 -1.48 -2.34 3.72
N LYS A 55 -1.68 -3.34 4.58
CA LYS A 55 -1.89 -4.74 4.18
C LYS A 55 -3.11 -4.91 3.27
N GLU A 56 -4.18 -4.14 3.50
CA GLU A 56 -5.38 -4.22 2.67
C GLU A 56 -5.12 -3.58 1.29
N ILE A 57 -4.44 -2.43 1.24
CA ILE A 57 -4.01 -1.82 -0.03
C ILE A 57 -3.16 -2.80 -0.83
N PHE A 58 -2.18 -3.42 -0.18
CA PHE A 58 -1.28 -4.39 -0.80
C PHE A 58 -2.03 -5.61 -1.35
N ARG A 59 -2.92 -6.20 -0.56
CA ARG A 59 -3.72 -7.36 -0.94
C ARG A 59 -4.56 -7.08 -2.18
N GLN A 60 -5.27 -5.95 -2.20
CA GLN A 60 -6.12 -5.57 -3.33
C GLN A 60 -5.31 -5.22 -4.57
N ALA A 61 -4.20 -4.50 -4.43
CA ALA A 61 -3.34 -4.17 -5.55
C ALA A 61 -2.68 -5.42 -6.17
N LEU A 62 -2.27 -6.39 -5.34
CA LEU A 62 -1.73 -7.66 -5.81
C LEU A 62 -2.78 -8.46 -6.58
N LEU A 63 -4.01 -8.58 -6.05
CA LEU A 63 -5.11 -9.26 -6.75
C LEU A 63 -5.47 -8.59 -8.08
N LEU A 64 -5.45 -7.25 -8.13
CA LEU A 64 -5.67 -6.51 -9.39
C LEU A 64 -4.58 -6.84 -10.41
N PHE A 65 -3.33 -6.92 -9.98
CA PHE A 65 -2.22 -7.27 -10.86
C PHE A 65 -2.35 -8.71 -11.37
N GLU A 66 -2.54 -9.67 -10.49
CA GLU A 66 -2.65 -11.10 -10.82
C GLU A 66 -3.79 -11.41 -11.79
N ARG A 67 -4.93 -10.71 -11.65
CA ARG A 67 -6.09 -10.92 -12.51
C ARG A 67 -6.00 -10.24 -13.87
N ASN A 68 -5.25 -9.17 -13.99
CA ASN A 68 -5.31 -8.31 -15.16
C ASN A 68 -3.99 -8.14 -15.91
N CYS A 69 -2.88 -8.56 -15.33
CA CYS A 69 -1.56 -8.34 -15.89
C CYS A 69 -0.86 -9.67 -16.20
N ASP A 70 -0.08 -9.66 -17.26
CA ASP A 70 0.72 -10.81 -17.66
C ASP A 70 2.13 -10.66 -17.08
N PHE A 71 2.57 -11.65 -16.31
CA PHE A 71 3.90 -11.69 -15.71
C PHE A 71 5.03 -11.89 -16.72
N SER A 72 4.72 -12.33 -17.94
CA SER A 72 5.71 -12.45 -19.03
C SER A 72 6.14 -11.09 -19.59
N ILE A 73 5.34 -10.04 -19.36
CA ILE A 73 5.61 -8.70 -19.86
C ILE A 73 6.43 -7.92 -18.82
N PRO A 74 7.58 -7.34 -19.22
CA PRO A 74 8.35 -6.50 -18.30
C PRO A 74 7.62 -5.18 -18.02
N TYR A 75 7.41 -4.88 -16.74
CA TYR A 75 6.82 -3.64 -16.27
C TYR A 75 7.91 -2.67 -15.83
N ARG A 76 7.83 -1.43 -16.28
CA ARG A 76 8.78 -0.35 -15.99
C ARG A 76 8.45 0.42 -14.72
N SER A 77 7.17 0.60 -14.44
CA SER A 77 6.72 1.33 -13.24
C SER A 77 5.40 0.80 -12.72
N ILE A 78 5.24 0.94 -11.42
CA ILE A 78 4.03 0.64 -10.68
C ILE A 78 3.66 1.83 -9.79
N GLY A 79 2.38 2.14 -9.71
CA GLY A 79 1.81 3.14 -8.82
C GLY A 79 0.55 2.63 -8.15
N VAL A 80 0.35 3.04 -6.91
CA VAL A 80 -0.86 2.75 -6.14
C VAL A 80 -1.48 4.06 -5.67
N ALA A 81 -2.78 4.18 -5.81
CA ALA A 81 -3.56 5.27 -5.28
C ALA A 81 -4.81 4.74 -4.58
N VAL A 82 -5.42 5.56 -3.76
CA VAL A 82 -6.69 5.25 -3.09
C VAL A 82 -7.65 6.41 -3.24
N SER A 83 -8.94 6.10 -3.29
CA SER A 83 -10.02 7.08 -3.38
C SER A 83 -11.20 6.68 -2.49
N ASP A 84 -12.31 7.43 -2.60
CA ASP A 84 -13.47 7.32 -1.72
C ASP A 84 -13.03 7.47 -0.26
N LEU A 85 -12.38 8.62 0.03
CA LEU A 85 -11.81 8.92 1.34
C LEU A 85 -12.88 9.42 2.29
N SER A 86 -12.84 8.96 3.55
CA SER A 86 -13.71 9.42 4.65
C SER A 86 -12.90 9.60 5.94
N TYR A 87 -13.40 10.45 6.84
CA TYR A 87 -12.84 10.61 8.19
C TYR A 87 -13.38 9.61 9.21
N SER A 88 -14.46 8.92 8.87
CA SER A 88 -15.05 7.90 9.72
C SER A 88 -14.87 6.53 9.11
N LYS A 89 -14.55 5.55 9.95
CA LYS A 89 -14.78 4.17 9.60
C LYS A 89 -16.30 4.02 9.54
N GLU A 90 -16.87 3.89 8.32
CA GLU A 90 -18.29 3.54 8.23
C GLU A 90 -18.50 2.31 9.09
N SER A 91 -19.33 2.46 10.12
CA SER A 91 -19.84 1.30 10.84
C SER A 91 -20.76 0.58 9.86
N VAL A 92 -20.20 -0.38 9.14
CA VAL A 92 -21.03 -1.38 8.46
C VAL A 92 -21.83 -2.00 9.57
N GLN A 93 -23.14 -2.02 9.37
CA GLN A 93 -24.03 -2.83 10.20
C GLN A 93 -23.41 -4.22 10.25
N THR A 94 -22.73 -4.51 11.35
CA THR A 94 -22.05 -5.79 11.56
C THR A 94 -23.11 -6.85 11.43
N ASP A 95 -23.04 -7.65 10.38
CA ASP A 95 -23.80 -8.88 10.33
C ASP A 95 -23.50 -9.63 11.63
N LEU A 96 -24.55 -10.02 12.34
CA LEU A 96 -24.46 -10.69 13.66
C LEU A 96 -23.55 -11.93 13.63
N PHE A 97 -23.10 -12.33 12.44
CA PHE A 97 -22.30 -13.53 12.15
C PHE A 97 -20.88 -13.23 11.65
N ASP A 98 -20.44 -11.95 11.59
CA ASP A 98 -19.08 -11.62 11.15
C ASP A 98 -18.07 -11.89 12.28
N THR A 99 -17.51 -13.07 12.20
CA THR A 99 -16.53 -13.66 13.09
C THR A 99 -15.15 -13.08 12.83
N ASN A 100 -14.77 -11.94 13.38
CA ASN A 100 -13.45 -11.62 13.94
C ASN A 100 -13.13 -10.10 14.02
N PRO A 101 -13.74 -9.34 14.91
CA PRO A 101 -13.31 -7.98 15.21
C PRO A 101 -11.91 -7.93 15.84
N SER A 102 -11.49 -9.01 16.48
CA SER A 102 -10.16 -9.11 17.15
C SER A 102 -8.98 -9.11 16.16
N TYR A 103 -9.13 -9.72 14.99
CA TYR A 103 -8.07 -9.78 13.97
C TYR A 103 -7.77 -8.40 13.37
N SER A 104 -8.79 -7.64 13.07
CA SER A 104 -8.70 -6.26 12.55
C SER A 104 -8.04 -5.32 13.57
N LEU A 105 -8.37 -5.45 14.85
CA LEU A 105 -7.78 -4.64 15.93
C LEU A 105 -6.29 -4.97 16.15
N LYS A 106 -5.90 -6.23 16.06
CA LYS A 106 -4.50 -6.65 16.18
C LYS A 106 -3.66 -6.09 15.03
N GLN A 107 -4.13 -6.21 13.79
CA GLN A 107 -3.45 -5.67 12.62
C GLN A 107 -3.28 -4.14 12.71
N LYS A 108 -4.31 -3.44 13.17
CA LYS A 108 -4.24 -1.99 13.35
C LYS A 108 -3.20 -1.60 14.41
N LYS A 109 -3.13 -2.31 15.53
CA LYS A 109 -2.10 -2.09 16.57
C LYS A 109 -0.70 -2.33 16.03
N GLU A 110 -0.49 -3.41 15.27
CA GLU A 110 0.80 -3.71 14.63
C GLU A 110 1.21 -2.58 13.66
N GLU A 111 0.30 -2.13 12.82
CA GLU A 111 0.58 -1.08 11.84
C GLU A 111 0.89 0.26 12.53
N LEU A 112 0.13 0.64 13.55
CA LEU A 112 0.41 1.84 14.34
C LEU A 112 1.77 1.77 15.05
N ALA A 113 2.15 0.60 15.60
CA ALA A 113 3.46 0.41 16.20
C ALA A 113 4.60 0.57 15.18
N ILE A 114 4.46 -0.03 13.99
CA ILE A 114 5.42 0.12 12.88
C ILE A 114 5.51 1.59 12.44
N GLN A 115 4.40 2.28 12.32
CA GLN A 115 4.36 3.70 11.95
C GLN A 115 5.05 4.56 13.01
N GLU A 116 4.85 4.29 14.30
CA GLU A 116 5.50 5.02 15.40
C GLU A 116 7.02 4.79 15.42
N VAL A 117 7.47 3.55 15.21
CA VAL A 117 8.91 3.25 15.10
C VAL A 117 9.51 3.98 13.89
N ARG A 118 8.85 3.96 12.74
CA ARG A 118 9.31 4.68 11.54
C ARG A 118 9.31 6.20 11.73
N ARG A 119 8.39 6.74 12.53
CA ARG A 119 8.35 8.16 12.87
C ARG A 119 9.54 8.59 13.72
N ARG A 120 9.92 7.77 14.71
CA ARG A 120 11.01 8.07 15.64
C ARG A 120 12.40 7.84 15.05
N PHE A 121 12.58 6.74 14.34
CA PHE A 121 13.89 6.24 13.91
C PHE A 121 14.11 6.32 12.38
N GLY A 122 13.13 6.85 11.64
CA GLY A 122 13.19 6.93 10.19
C GLY A 122 12.49 5.76 9.48
N LYS A 123 12.16 6.00 8.21
CA LYS A 123 11.35 5.06 7.40
C LYS A 123 12.08 3.75 7.09
N ASP A 124 13.41 3.76 7.20
CA ASP A 124 14.27 2.66 6.78
C ASP A 124 14.55 1.62 7.85
N VAL A 125 14.13 1.90 9.09
CA VAL A 125 14.39 1.02 10.25
C VAL A 125 13.62 -0.29 10.14
N ILE A 126 12.43 -0.27 9.56
CA ILE A 126 11.63 -1.47 9.32
C ILE A 126 11.26 -1.53 7.85
N ALA A 127 11.82 -2.52 7.14
CA ALA A 127 11.50 -2.82 5.76
C ALA A 127 11.52 -4.34 5.50
N PRO A 128 10.85 -4.83 4.44
CA PRO A 128 10.94 -6.23 4.06
C PRO A 128 12.39 -6.65 3.81
N LEU A 129 12.78 -7.83 4.31
CA LEU A 129 14.16 -8.34 4.23
C LEU A 129 14.71 -8.33 2.79
N ARG A 130 13.88 -8.66 1.81
CA ARG A 130 14.22 -8.64 0.39
C ARG A 130 14.84 -7.32 -0.10
N LEU A 131 14.47 -6.20 0.53
CA LEU A 131 15.01 -4.88 0.18
C LEU A 131 16.46 -4.66 0.62
N TYR A 132 16.93 -5.47 1.54
CA TYR A 132 18.33 -5.42 2.02
C TYR A 132 19.23 -6.38 1.24
N GLU A 133 18.67 -7.43 0.65
CA GLU A 133 19.43 -8.42 -0.12
C GLU A 133 19.81 -7.93 -1.52
N ASP A 134 19.02 -7.05 -2.13
CA ASP A 134 19.24 -6.54 -3.48
C ASP A 134 19.55 -5.03 -3.48
N GLY A 135 20.78 -4.68 -3.84
CA GLY A 135 21.25 -3.28 -3.91
C GLY A 135 20.49 -2.39 -4.91
N ASN A 136 19.82 -2.97 -5.91
CA ASN A 136 18.97 -2.21 -6.83
C ASN A 136 17.61 -1.86 -6.21
N LEU A 137 17.04 -2.75 -5.42
CA LEU A 137 15.78 -2.49 -4.69
C LEU A 137 15.98 -1.45 -3.58
N SER A 138 17.14 -1.38 -2.96
CA SER A 138 17.48 -0.34 -1.98
C SER A 138 17.45 1.07 -2.58
N LYS A 139 17.82 1.23 -3.86
CA LYS A 139 17.75 2.51 -4.59
C LYS A 139 16.30 2.97 -4.84
N VAL A 140 15.36 2.05 -5.04
CA VAL A 140 13.93 2.38 -5.20
C VAL A 140 13.37 2.95 -3.90
N ARG A 141 13.79 2.43 -2.75
CA ARG A 141 13.45 2.94 -1.43
C ARG A 141 13.86 4.40 -1.27
N ASN A 142 15.09 4.74 -1.64
CA ASN A 142 15.64 6.09 -1.52
C ASN A 142 14.97 7.09 -2.47
N LYS A 143 14.58 6.68 -3.68
CA LYS A 143 13.84 7.55 -4.62
C LYS A 143 12.47 7.97 -4.10
N ASN A 144 11.75 7.10 -3.40
CA ASN A 144 10.45 7.44 -2.81
C ASN A 144 10.56 8.45 -1.65
N GLN A 145 11.73 8.57 -1.00
CA GLN A 145 12.00 9.61 -0.01
C GLN A 145 12.02 11.00 -0.66
N THR A 146 12.71 11.15 -1.77
CA THR A 146 12.86 12.44 -2.49
C THR A 146 11.53 13.01 -2.97
N ILE A 147 10.57 12.15 -3.37
CA ILE A 147 9.22 12.58 -3.79
C ILE A 147 8.38 13.03 -2.59
N SER A 148 8.54 12.37 -1.44
CA SER A 148 7.83 12.73 -0.20
C SER A 148 8.31 14.07 0.41
N GLU A 149 9.54 14.46 0.17
CA GLU A 149 10.11 15.74 0.66
C GLU A 149 9.71 16.92 -0.23
N ARG A 150 9.59 16.73 -1.55
CA ARG A 150 9.16 17.76 -2.49
C ARG A 150 7.68 18.17 -2.35
N SER A 151 6.86 17.36 -1.70
CA SER A 151 5.45 17.71 -1.42
C SER A 151 5.25 18.48 -0.12
N LYS A 152 6.34 18.94 0.53
CA LYS A 152 6.30 19.77 1.76
C LYS A 152 6.59 21.25 1.48
N LEU A 153 6.83 21.62 0.22
CA LEU A 153 6.89 22.98 -0.28
C LEU A 153 5.58 23.30 -1.02
#